data_6f14734d486033bfa1d19b1d566b41fc
#
_entry.id   6f14734d486033bfa1d19b1d566b41fc
#
_cell.length_a   1.000
_cell.length_b   1.000
_cell.length_c   1.000
_cell.angle_alpha   90.00
_cell.angle_beta   90.00
_cell.angle_gamma   90.00
#
_symmetry.space_group_name_H-M   'P 1'
#
loop_
_entity.id
_entity.type
_entity.pdbx_description
1 polymer ?
#
loop_
_entity_poly.entity_id
_entity_poly.type
_entity_poly.pdbx_seq_one_letter_code
_entity_poly.pdbx_strand_id
1 'polypeptide(L)'
;MFGYIVMNKPEIKFKDFDLYRSFYCGLCRELKSKYGISGQISLTYDMTFVVILLSALYEPPTQKGSTRCIIHPVCKQPVRRNTVTEYAADMNVLLTYYKCRDDWEDEKKVTALGYSKVLQKKKKKLDQKYPDKSRRIQKLLSELSEMEKSGEKDIDKMAGCFGKIMEEIFAWKQDVWEDTLRRMGFFLGKFIYLLDAYDDVE
;
A
#
# COMPACT_ATOMS: atom_id res chain seq x y z
N MET A 1 6.78 -9.05 1.71
CA MET A 1 5.56 -8.69 2.49
C MET A 1 4.48 -7.90 1.70
N PHE A 2 4.79 -7.13 0.64
CA PHE A 2 3.82 -6.44 -0.23
C PHE A 2 3.98 -6.93 -1.66
N GLY A 3 2.89 -6.93 -2.46
CA GLY A 3 2.89 -7.37 -3.86
C GLY A 3 2.08 -8.63 -4.15
N TYR A 4 1.44 -9.20 -3.13
CA TYR A 4 0.65 -10.43 -3.26
C TYR A 4 -0.72 -10.23 -3.89
N ILE A 5 -1.30 -9.02 -3.79
CA ILE A 5 -2.62 -8.75 -4.36
C ILE A 5 -2.46 -8.33 -5.82
N VAL A 6 -2.42 -9.28 -6.70
CA VAL A 6 -2.32 -9.06 -8.15
C VAL A 6 -3.58 -9.56 -8.86
N MET A 7 -3.90 -8.94 -10.01
CA MET A 7 -5.01 -9.41 -10.82
C MET A 7 -4.67 -10.74 -11.52
N ASN A 8 -5.64 -11.64 -11.58
CA ASN A 8 -5.52 -12.86 -12.37
C ASN A 8 -5.70 -12.55 -13.87
N LYS A 9 -4.60 -12.22 -14.55
CA LYS A 9 -4.60 -11.79 -15.96
C LYS A 9 -5.25 -12.80 -16.94
N PRO A 10 -5.06 -14.13 -16.78
CA PRO A 10 -5.71 -15.10 -17.66
C PRO A 10 -7.24 -15.12 -17.58
N GLU A 11 -7.80 -14.75 -16.45
CA GLU A 11 -9.22 -14.88 -16.14
C GLU A 11 -9.98 -13.54 -16.24
N ILE A 12 -9.27 -12.40 -16.25
CA ILE A 12 -9.90 -11.09 -16.23
C ILE A 12 -10.46 -10.71 -17.61
N LYS A 13 -11.69 -10.20 -17.64
CA LYS A 13 -12.28 -9.66 -18.87
C LYS A 13 -11.58 -8.35 -19.26
N PHE A 14 -11.43 -8.10 -20.56
CA PHE A 14 -10.76 -6.89 -21.08
C PHE A 14 -11.31 -5.59 -20.46
N LYS A 15 -12.62 -5.46 -20.32
CA LYS A 15 -13.25 -4.27 -19.73
C LYS A 15 -12.86 -4.06 -18.27
N ASP A 16 -12.70 -5.16 -17.52
CA ASP A 16 -12.36 -5.12 -16.09
C ASP A 16 -10.85 -4.85 -15.93
N PHE A 17 -10.03 -5.38 -16.84
CA PHE A 17 -8.62 -5.03 -16.96
C PHE A 17 -8.42 -3.54 -17.26
N ASP A 18 -9.19 -2.96 -18.19
CA ASP A 18 -9.11 -1.53 -18.51
C ASP A 18 -9.55 -0.67 -17.33
N LEU A 19 -10.57 -1.10 -16.59
CA LEU A 19 -10.99 -0.46 -15.36
C LEU A 19 -9.89 -0.49 -14.30
N TYR A 20 -9.33 -1.67 -14.01
CA TYR A 20 -8.21 -1.84 -13.09
C TYR A 20 -7.03 -0.95 -13.48
N ARG A 21 -6.61 -1.01 -14.76
CA ARG A 21 -5.51 -0.20 -15.29
C ARG A 21 -5.75 1.29 -15.12
N SER A 22 -6.99 1.75 -15.27
CA SER A 22 -7.33 3.16 -15.09
C SER A 22 -7.12 3.65 -13.65
N PHE A 23 -7.41 2.83 -12.64
CA PHE A 23 -7.13 3.14 -11.23
C PHE A 23 -5.64 3.01 -10.91
N TYR A 24 -4.95 2.01 -11.42
CA TYR A 24 -3.50 1.85 -11.30
C TYR A 24 -2.75 3.06 -11.86
N CYS A 25 -3.09 3.48 -13.09
CA CYS A 25 -2.52 4.68 -13.70
C CYS A 25 -2.94 5.96 -12.96
N GLY A 26 -4.13 5.98 -12.38
CA GLY A 26 -4.62 7.06 -11.52
C GLY A 26 -3.77 7.20 -10.27
N LEU A 27 -3.51 6.11 -9.56
CA LEU A 27 -2.65 6.07 -8.37
C LEU A 27 -1.20 6.45 -8.73
N CYS A 28 -0.66 5.91 -9.83
CA CYS A 28 0.66 6.27 -10.36
C CYS A 28 0.78 7.79 -10.59
N ARG A 29 -0.24 8.39 -11.21
CA ARG A 29 -0.29 9.83 -11.48
C ARG A 29 -0.39 10.64 -10.20
N GLU A 30 -1.20 10.20 -9.23
CA GLU A 30 -1.34 10.86 -7.93
C GLU A 30 -0.03 10.84 -7.15
N LEU A 31 0.64 9.70 -7.07
CA LEU A 31 1.97 9.56 -6.47
C LEU A 31 2.98 10.50 -7.11
N LYS A 32 3.01 10.59 -8.45
CA LYS A 32 3.90 11.49 -9.17
C LYS A 32 3.57 12.96 -8.88
N SER A 33 2.30 13.33 -8.93
CA SER A 33 1.84 14.71 -8.71
C SER A 33 2.16 15.20 -7.32
N LYS A 34 1.94 14.36 -6.29
CA LYS A 34 2.04 14.73 -4.88
C LYS A 34 3.44 14.55 -4.30
N TYR A 35 4.15 13.51 -4.75
CA TYR A 35 5.42 13.09 -4.18
C TYR A 35 6.58 13.07 -5.17
N GLY A 36 6.35 13.44 -6.44
CA GLY A 36 7.35 13.42 -7.50
C GLY A 36 7.72 11.99 -7.94
N ILE A 37 8.84 11.86 -8.65
CA ILE A 37 9.33 10.57 -9.16
C ILE A 37 9.54 9.56 -8.02
N SER A 38 10.07 10.01 -6.88
CA SER A 38 10.27 9.13 -5.72
C SER A 38 8.96 8.56 -5.14
N GLY A 39 7.84 9.29 -5.22
CA GLY A 39 6.54 8.71 -4.92
C GLY A 39 6.05 7.74 -6.00
N GLN A 40 6.29 8.07 -7.26
CA GLN A 40 5.87 7.22 -8.37
C GLN A 40 6.55 5.83 -8.36
N ILE A 41 7.81 5.75 -7.96
CA ILE A 41 8.57 4.49 -7.86
C ILE A 41 8.00 3.57 -6.76
N SER A 42 7.35 4.14 -5.74
CA SER A 42 6.77 3.35 -4.64
C SER A 42 5.46 2.64 -4.99
N LEU A 43 4.91 2.83 -6.20
CA LEU A 43 3.62 2.26 -6.60
C LEU A 43 3.55 0.74 -6.40
N THR A 44 2.51 0.27 -5.71
CA THR A 44 2.24 -1.15 -5.48
C THR A 44 0.88 -1.57 -6.01
N TYR A 45 0.74 -2.85 -6.33
CA TYR A 45 -0.54 -3.44 -6.73
C TYR A 45 -1.53 -3.50 -5.57
N ASP A 46 -1.04 -3.76 -4.35
CA ASP A 46 -1.88 -3.84 -3.15
C ASP A 46 -2.61 -2.52 -2.90
N MET A 47 -1.91 -1.37 -3.06
CA MET A 47 -2.55 -0.07 -2.94
C MET A 47 -3.54 0.22 -4.06
N THR A 48 -3.34 -0.34 -5.26
CA THR A 48 -4.35 -0.27 -6.33
C THR A 48 -5.62 -1.03 -5.95
N PHE A 49 -5.48 -2.20 -5.31
CA PHE A 49 -6.62 -2.93 -4.77
C PHE A 49 -7.38 -2.10 -3.72
N VAL A 50 -6.67 -1.46 -2.78
CA VAL A 50 -7.30 -0.55 -1.80
C VAL A 50 -8.07 0.58 -2.49
N VAL A 51 -7.49 1.18 -3.55
CA VAL A 51 -8.19 2.22 -4.33
C VAL A 51 -9.49 1.69 -4.94
N ILE A 52 -9.45 0.52 -5.57
CA ILE A 52 -10.62 -0.07 -6.23
C ILE A 52 -11.68 -0.42 -5.20
N LEU A 53 -11.31 -1.12 -4.12
CA LEU A 53 -12.22 -1.53 -3.06
C LEU A 53 -12.93 -0.34 -2.42
N LEU A 54 -12.17 0.63 -1.93
CA LEU A 54 -12.75 1.80 -1.26
C LEU A 54 -13.52 2.69 -2.25
N SER A 55 -13.07 2.78 -3.52
CA SER A 55 -13.83 3.54 -4.54
C SER A 55 -15.14 2.87 -4.90
N ALA A 56 -15.21 1.53 -4.90
CA ALA A 56 -16.45 0.80 -5.14
C ALA A 56 -17.42 0.90 -3.95
N LEU A 57 -16.88 0.93 -2.73
CA LEU A 57 -17.68 0.98 -1.51
C LEU A 57 -18.24 2.39 -1.21
N TYR A 58 -17.41 3.41 -1.39
CA TYR A 58 -17.76 4.81 -1.05
C TYR A 58 -18.25 5.64 -2.25
N GLU A 59 -18.10 5.16 -3.47
CA GLU A 59 -18.51 5.81 -4.72
C GLU A 59 -18.18 7.31 -4.80
N PRO A 60 -16.95 7.74 -4.41
CA PRO A 60 -16.61 9.17 -4.41
C PRO A 60 -16.61 9.73 -5.84
N PRO A 61 -16.90 11.03 -6.01
CA PRO A 61 -16.78 11.69 -7.31
C PRO A 61 -15.42 11.41 -7.94
N THR A 62 -15.42 10.74 -9.09
CA THR A 62 -14.22 10.24 -9.74
C THR A 62 -13.92 11.03 -11.02
N GLN A 63 -12.77 11.70 -11.04
CA GLN A 63 -12.24 12.38 -12.22
C GLN A 63 -11.68 11.35 -13.19
N LYS A 64 -12.16 11.39 -14.44
CA LYS A 64 -11.68 10.55 -15.54
C LYS A 64 -10.83 11.39 -16.48
N GLY A 65 -9.74 10.81 -16.97
CA GLY A 65 -8.84 11.48 -17.91
C GLY A 65 -7.94 10.51 -18.62
N SER A 66 -6.92 11.02 -19.28
CA SER A 66 -5.88 10.20 -19.90
C SER A 66 -4.51 10.83 -19.69
N THR A 67 -3.47 9.98 -19.61
CA THR A 67 -2.09 10.44 -19.45
C THR A 67 -1.14 9.63 -20.33
N ARG A 68 -0.06 10.24 -20.76
CA ARG A 68 1.11 9.53 -21.30
C ARG A 68 2.08 9.28 -20.14
N CYS A 69 2.72 8.13 -20.14
CA CYS A 69 3.77 7.83 -19.18
C CYS A 69 5.04 7.31 -19.86
N ILE A 70 6.14 7.28 -19.13
CA ILE A 70 7.44 6.84 -19.67
C ILE A 70 7.38 5.40 -20.19
N ILE A 71 6.61 4.53 -19.52
CA ILE A 71 6.45 3.11 -19.89
C ILE A 71 5.57 2.96 -21.15
N HIS A 72 4.63 3.87 -21.36
CA HIS A 72 3.71 3.86 -22.53
C HIS A 72 3.73 5.22 -23.22
N PRO A 73 4.84 5.58 -23.92
CA PRO A 73 5.00 6.91 -24.50
C PRO A 73 4.09 7.15 -25.71
N VAL A 74 3.74 6.10 -26.44
CA VAL A 74 2.96 6.19 -27.68
C VAL A 74 1.46 6.33 -27.38
N CYS A 75 0.92 5.51 -26.48
CA CYS A 75 -0.50 5.46 -26.20
C CYS A 75 -0.87 6.18 -24.91
N LYS A 76 -1.89 7.03 -24.96
CA LYS A 76 -2.48 7.60 -23.73
C LYS A 76 -3.17 6.48 -22.94
N GLN A 77 -2.87 6.42 -21.66
CA GLN A 77 -3.51 5.49 -20.73
C GLN A 77 -4.66 6.17 -20.00
N PRO A 78 -5.82 5.51 -19.85
CA PRO A 78 -6.91 6.05 -19.06
C PRO A 78 -6.50 6.17 -17.60
N VAL A 79 -6.97 7.23 -16.95
CA VAL A 79 -6.75 7.45 -15.50
C VAL A 79 -8.05 7.76 -14.80
N ARG A 80 -8.21 7.25 -13.58
CA ARG A 80 -9.29 7.58 -12.66
C ARG A 80 -8.68 8.00 -11.34
N ARG A 81 -9.11 9.14 -10.82
CA ARG A 81 -8.64 9.68 -9.54
C ARG A 81 -9.81 10.21 -8.72
N ASN A 82 -9.73 10.03 -7.44
CA ASN A 82 -10.69 10.50 -6.46
C ASN A 82 -10.02 10.66 -5.08
N THR A 83 -10.77 10.99 -4.07
CA THR A 83 -10.26 11.18 -2.70
C THR A 83 -9.65 9.90 -2.10
N VAL A 84 -10.13 8.71 -2.50
CA VAL A 84 -9.52 7.43 -2.11
C VAL A 84 -8.14 7.26 -2.75
N THR A 85 -7.98 7.69 -4.01
CA THR A 85 -6.67 7.63 -4.69
C THR A 85 -5.63 8.49 -3.97
N GLU A 86 -6.03 9.65 -3.44
CA GLU A 86 -5.16 10.52 -2.63
C GLU A 86 -4.76 9.84 -1.32
N TYR A 87 -5.72 9.23 -0.63
CA TYR A 87 -5.48 8.47 0.60
C TYR A 87 -4.53 7.29 0.37
N ALA A 88 -4.81 6.49 -0.64
CA ALA A 88 -3.98 5.33 -0.98
C ALA A 88 -2.55 5.73 -1.36
N ALA A 89 -2.37 6.86 -2.05
CA ALA A 89 -1.05 7.41 -2.35
C ALA A 89 -0.29 7.79 -1.07
N ASP A 90 -0.97 8.36 -0.07
CA ASP A 90 -0.40 8.70 1.22
C ASP A 90 0.05 7.43 1.97
N MET A 91 -0.82 6.42 2.05
CA MET A 91 -0.51 5.15 2.71
C MET A 91 0.60 4.39 1.99
N ASN A 92 0.60 4.41 0.65
CA ASN A 92 1.66 3.78 -0.15
C ASN A 92 3.05 4.35 0.16
N VAL A 93 3.17 5.67 0.25
CA VAL A 93 4.44 6.33 0.58
C VAL A 93 4.86 6.05 2.03
N LEU A 94 3.90 6.03 2.95
CA LEU A 94 4.14 5.71 4.37
C LEU A 94 4.68 4.29 4.53
N LEU A 95 4.02 3.30 3.94
CA LEU A 95 4.43 1.90 4.00
C LEU A 95 5.78 1.66 3.31
N THR A 96 6.00 2.30 2.15
CA THR A 96 7.28 2.20 1.45
C THR A 96 8.43 2.76 2.28
N TYR A 97 8.21 3.86 3.00
CA TYR A 97 9.22 4.39 3.92
C TYR A 97 9.60 3.36 4.98
N TYR A 98 8.62 2.74 5.62
CA TYR A 98 8.87 1.75 6.66
C TYR A 98 9.53 0.49 6.10
N LYS A 99 9.07 -0.02 4.96
CA LYS A 99 9.73 -1.15 4.28
C LYS A 99 11.21 -0.85 4.00
N CYS A 100 11.54 0.33 3.48
CA CYS A 100 12.93 0.69 3.22
C CYS A 100 13.76 0.79 4.51
N ARG A 101 13.14 1.15 5.64
CA ARG A 101 13.82 1.15 6.95
C ARG A 101 14.10 -0.27 7.41
N ASP A 102 13.14 -1.15 7.27
CA ASP A 102 13.22 -2.56 7.59
C ASP A 102 14.31 -3.26 6.75
N ASP A 103 14.26 -3.14 5.42
CA ASP A 103 15.29 -3.63 4.50
C ASP A 103 16.72 -3.15 4.86
N TRP A 104 16.83 -1.92 5.39
CA TRP A 104 18.11 -1.42 5.88
C TRP A 104 18.51 -2.03 7.22
N GLU A 105 17.58 -2.19 8.15
CA GLU A 105 17.87 -2.72 9.50
C GLU A 105 18.26 -4.19 9.45
N ASP A 106 17.62 -4.97 8.59
CA ASP A 106 17.83 -6.42 8.50
C ASP A 106 18.95 -6.77 7.51
N GLU A 107 18.89 -6.27 6.28
CA GLU A 107 19.80 -6.67 5.22
C GLU A 107 20.91 -5.65 4.91
N LYS A 108 20.91 -4.50 5.62
CA LYS A 108 21.87 -3.39 5.38
C LYS A 108 21.90 -2.89 3.93
N LYS A 109 20.75 -2.97 3.23
CA LYS A 109 20.59 -2.48 1.85
C LYS A 109 20.80 -0.96 1.77
N VAL A 110 21.95 -0.51 1.27
CA VAL A 110 22.31 0.92 1.13
C VAL A 110 21.31 1.68 0.26
N THR A 111 20.79 1.03 -0.79
CA THR A 111 19.78 1.61 -1.68
C THR A 111 18.46 1.91 -0.92
N ALA A 112 18.04 1.01 -0.04
CA ALA A 112 16.86 1.19 0.81
C ALA A 112 17.07 2.35 1.80
N LEU A 113 18.26 2.44 2.43
CA LEU A 113 18.60 3.58 3.29
C LEU A 113 18.54 4.90 2.51
N GLY A 114 19.14 4.96 1.32
CA GLY A 114 19.11 6.15 0.47
C GLY A 114 17.69 6.57 0.13
N TYR A 115 16.85 5.60 -0.25
CA TYR A 115 15.47 5.87 -0.62
C TYR A 115 14.61 6.28 0.60
N SER A 116 14.80 5.67 1.76
CA SER A 116 14.12 6.08 3.00
C SER A 116 14.44 7.54 3.37
N LYS A 117 15.70 7.99 3.20
CA LYS A 117 16.09 9.40 3.41
C LYS A 117 15.34 10.35 2.47
N VAL A 118 15.16 9.97 1.19
CA VAL A 118 14.38 10.75 0.22
C VAL A 118 12.90 10.86 0.63
N LEU A 119 12.34 9.78 1.20
CA LEU A 119 10.95 9.75 1.66
C LEU A 119 10.74 10.40 3.04
N GLN A 120 11.77 10.59 3.83
CA GLN A 120 11.70 11.05 5.23
C GLN A 120 10.93 12.37 5.42
N LYS A 121 11.18 13.37 4.55
CA LYS A 121 10.44 14.65 4.60
C LYS A 121 8.95 14.47 4.31
N LYS A 122 8.62 13.52 3.41
CA LYS A 122 7.25 13.20 3.03
C LYS A 122 6.55 12.46 4.17
N LYS A 123 7.22 11.50 4.77
CA LYS A 123 6.76 10.76 5.97
C LYS A 123 6.42 11.72 7.12
N LYS A 124 7.26 12.72 7.43
CA LYS A 124 6.97 13.72 8.46
C LYS A 124 5.66 14.48 8.19
N LYS A 125 5.37 14.83 6.93
CA LYS A 125 4.10 15.46 6.57
C LYS A 125 2.91 14.52 6.74
N LEU A 126 3.10 13.23 6.45
CA LEU A 126 2.07 12.19 6.64
C LEU A 126 1.80 11.95 8.14
N ASP A 127 2.82 12.00 8.99
CA ASP A 127 2.65 11.93 10.45
C ASP A 127 1.78 13.07 10.99
N GLN A 128 1.92 14.26 10.42
CA GLN A 128 1.08 15.40 10.78
C GLN A 128 -0.35 15.27 10.25
N LYS A 129 -0.51 14.67 9.07
CA LYS A 129 -1.83 14.47 8.44
C LYS A 129 -2.62 13.32 9.07
N TYR A 130 -1.93 12.25 9.49
CA TYR A 130 -2.51 11.03 10.04
C TYR A 130 -1.84 10.62 11.36
N PRO A 131 -1.85 11.47 12.42
CA PRO A 131 -1.01 11.29 13.60
C PRO A 131 -1.25 9.97 14.32
N ASP A 132 -2.50 9.61 14.53
CA ASP A 132 -2.85 8.37 15.26
C ASP A 132 -2.57 7.11 14.42
N LYS A 133 -2.96 7.14 13.16
CA LYS A 133 -2.74 6.04 12.22
C LYS A 133 -1.24 5.77 12.01
N SER A 134 -0.47 6.81 11.77
CA SER A 134 0.99 6.69 11.59
C SER A 134 1.68 6.15 12.85
N ARG A 135 1.26 6.62 14.03
CA ARG A 135 1.80 6.14 15.32
C ARG A 135 1.46 4.67 15.56
N ARG A 136 0.21 4.25 15.28
CA ARG A 136 -0.20 2.84 15.43
C ARG A 136 0.56 1.94 14.47
N ILE A 137 0.65 2.30 13.19
CA ILE A 137 1.40 1.54 12.19
C ILE A 137 2.88 1.43 12.59
N GLN A 138 3.50 2.53 13.02
CA GLN A 138 4.89 2.51 13.47
C GLN A 138 5.10 1.57 14.66
N LYS A 139 4.22 1.63 15.65
CA LYS A 139 4.29 0.76 16.84
C LYS A 139 4.19 -0.72 16.44
N LEU A 140 3.21 -1.06 15.60
CA LEU A 140 2.99 -2.44 15.15
C LEU A 140 4.16 -2.97 14.32
N LEU A 141 4.76 -2.14 13.46
CA LEU A 141 5.96 -2.52 12.71
C LEU A 141 7.16 -2.76 13.63
N SER A 142 7.34 -1.93 14.68
CA SER A 142 8.38 -2.18 15.67
C SER A 142 8.15 -3.48 16.44
N GLU A 143 6.90 -3.75 16.86
CA GLU A 143 6.53 -5.00 17.54
C GLU A 143 6.79 -6.23 16.65
N LEU A 144 6.46 -6.14 15.35
CA LEU A 144 6.71 -7.21 14.38
C LEU A 144 8.21 -7.46 14.22
N SER A 145 9.00 -6.42 13.97
CA SER A 145 10.46 -6.53 13.84
C SER A 145 11.14 -7.08 15.12
N GLU A 146 10.64 -6.73 16.30
CA GLU A 146 11.15 -7.31 17.58
C GLU A 146 10.84 -8.80 17.67
N MET A 147 9.63 -9.25 17.29
CA MET A 147 9.27 -10.66 17.24
C MET A 147 10.16 -11.45 16.28
N GLU A 148 10.39 -10.93 15.07
CA GLU A 148 11.25 -11.54 14.05
C GLU A 148 12.70 -11.66 14.57
N LYS A 149 13.26 -10.60 15.15
CA LYS A 149 14.63 -10.59 15.73
C LYS A 149 14.80 -11.48 16.95
N SER A 150 13.74 -11.67 17.73
CA SER A 150 13.76 -12.58 18.89
C SER A 150 13.61 -14.05 18.52
N GLY A 151 13.36 -14.36 17.24
CA GLY A 151 13.11 -15.71 16.75
C GLY A 151 11.77 -16.27 17.24
N GLU A 152 10.74 -15.42 17.33
CA GLU A 152 9.38 -15.86 17.68
C GLU A 152 8.94 -16.98 16.73
N LYS A 153 8.42 -18.07 17.29
CA LYS A 153 7.99 -19.25 16.53
C LYS A 153 6.50 -19.26 16.23
N ASP A 154 5.75 -18.45 16.93
CA ASP A 154 4.31 -18.31 16.71
C ASP A 154 4.03 -17.43 15.49
N ILE A 155 3.97 -18.09 14.33
CA ILE A 155 3.69 -17.42 13.04
C ILE A 155 2.30 -16.76 13.06
N ASP A 156 1.33 -17.32 13.78
CA ASP A 156 -0.02 -16.75 13.87
C ASP A 156 -0.01 -15.42 14.62
N LYS A 157 0.82 -15.27 15.63
CA LYS A 157 1.02 -14.04 16.39
C LYS A 157 1.66 -12.96 15.50
N MET A 158 2.70 -13.29 14.73
CA MET A 158 3.35 -12.37 13.80
C MET A 158 2.39 -11.96 12.68
N ALA A 159 1.69 -12.93 12.07
CA ALA A 159 0.66 -12.66 11.06
C ALA A 159 -0.47 -11.80 11.62
N GLY A 160 -0.87 -11.99 12.88
CA GLY A 160 -1.83 -11.14 13.56
C GLY A 160 -1.35 -9.71 13.76
N CYS A 161 -0.06 -9.50 14.02
CA CYS A 161 0.54 -8.17 14.11
C CYS A 161 0.49 -7.44 12.75
N PHE A 162 0.88 -8.13 11.67
CA PHE A 162 0.78 -7.58 10.32
C PHE A 162 -0.68 -7.33 9.90
N GLY A 163 -1.60 -8.22 10.29
CA GLY A 163 -3.03 -8.02 10.11
C GLY A 163 -3.53 -6.70 10.71
N LYS A 164 -3.08 -6.32 11.91
CA LYS A 164 -3.42 -5.03 12.55
C LYS A 164 -2.86 -3.83 11.77
N ILE A 165 -1.72 -3.97 11.10
CA ILE A 165 -1.21 -2.90 10.21
C ILE A 165 -2.17 -2.70 9.04
N MET A 166 -2.59 -3.78 8.38
CA MET A 166 -3.53 -3.71 7.25
C MET A 166 -4.92 -3.24 7.69
N GLU A 167 -5.36 -3.56 8.91
CA GLU A 167 -6.55 -3.01 9.53
C GLU A 167 -6.55 -1.48 9.53
N GLU A 168 -5.42 -0.85 9.93
CA GLU A 168 -5.28 0.61 9.91
C GLU A 168 -5.29 1.20 8.48
N ILE A 169 -4.76 0.46 7.49
CA ILE A 169 -4.75 0.90 6.09
C ILE A 169 -6.15 0.85 5.49
N PHE A 170 -6.95 -0.18 5.79
CA PHE A 170 -8.28 -0.35 5.23
C PHE A 170 -9.31 0.59 5.88
N ALA A 171 -9.15 0.92 7.14
CA ALA A 171 -10.01 1.87 7.85
C ALA A 171 -9.75 3.32 7.38
N TRP A 172 -10.33 3.69 6.24
CA TRP A 172 -10.16 5.03 5.65
C TRP A 172 -10.83 6.12 6.48
N LYS A 173 -12.07 5.88 6.92
CA LYS A 173 -12.91 6.83 7.68
C LYS A 173 -13.54 6.15 8.88
N GLN A 174 -13.90 6.95 9.86
CA GLN A 174 -14.72 6.53 11.00
C GLN A 174 -16.20 6.67 10.63
N ASP A 175 -16.78 5.60 10.10
CA ASP A 175 -18.17 5.54 9.65
C ASP A 175 -18.71 4.10 9.77
N VAL A 176 -19.89 3.86 9.19
CA VAL A 176 -20.58 2.54 9.25
C VAL A 176 -19.77 1.38 8.66
N TRP A 177 -18.76 1.66 7.85
CA TRP A 177 -17.90 0.67 7.22
C TRP A 177 -16.63 0.39 8.01
N GLU A 178 -16.30 1.21 9.02
CA GLU A 178 -15.02 1.12 9.72
C GLU A 178 -14.74 -0.28 10.25
N ASP A 179 -15.66 -0.86 11.02
CA ASP A 179 -15.46 -2.19 11.64
C ASP A 179 -15.31 -3.29 10.60
N THR A 180 -16.12 -3.24 9.53
CA THR A 180 -16.05 -4.22 8.43
C THR A 180 -14.72 -4.12 7.68
N LEU A 181 -14.28 -2.91 7.36
CA LEU A 181 -13.00 -2.66 6.68
C LEU A 181 -11.80 -3.04 7.56
N ARG A 182 -11.86 -2.76 8.87
CA ARG A 182 -10.83 -3.20 9.83
C ARG A 182 -10.71 -4.71 9.83
N ARG A 183 -11.81 -5.43 9.98
CA ARG A 183 -11.82 -6.91 9.95
C ARG A 183 -11.30 -7.45 8.63
N MET A 184 -11.75 -6.89 7.51
CA MET A 184 -11.27 -7.29 6.18
C MET A 184 -9.76 -7.07 6.05
N GLY A 185 -9.26 -5.90 6.42
CA GLY A 185 -7.83 -5.58 6.41
C GLY A 185 -7.03 -6.52 7.30
N PHE A 186 -7.54 -6.81 8.52
CA PHE A 186 -6.90 -7.73 9.45
C PHE A 186 -6.71 -9.13 8.85
N PHE A 187 -7.78 -9.75 8.36
CA PHE A 187 -7.69 -11.12 7.82
C PHE A 187 -6.88 -11.17 6.51
N LEU A 188 -7.01 -10.17 5.64
CA LEU A 188 -6.21 -10.10 4.43
C LEU A 188 -4.72 -9.93 4.76
N GLY A 189 -4.38 -9.05 5.70
CA GLY A 189 -2.99 -8.88 6.13
C GLY A 189 -2.42 -10.15 6.75
N LYS A 190 -3.19 -10.80 7.59
CA LYS A 190 -2.82 -12.09 8.19
C LYS A 190 -2.54 -13.15 7.10
N PHE A 191 -3.41 -13.23 6.11
CA PHE A 191 -3.25 -14.15 4.98
C PHE A 191 -2.00 -13.83 4.14
N ILE A 192 -1.75 -12.55 3.83
CA ILE A 192 -0.57 -12.12 3.07
C ILE A 192 0.71 -12.48 3.82
N TYR A 193 0.77 -12.25 5.14
CA TYR A 193 1.95 -12.60 5.94
C TYR A 193 2.24 -14.10 5.94
N LEU A 194 1.18 -14.92 6.04
CA LEU A 194 1.32 -16.38 6.00
C LEU A 194 1.80 -16.88 4.63
N LEU A 195 1.34 -16.26 3.54
CA LEU A 195 1.83 -16.59 2.20
C LEU A 195 3.31 -16.21 2.00
N ASP A 196 3.70 -15.02 2.46
CA ASP A 196 5.09 -14.54 2.43
C ASP A 196 6.01 -15.51 3.18
N ALA A 197 5.60 -15.90 4.39
CA ALA A 197 6.36 -16.85 5.20
C ALA A 197 6.41 -18.27 4.60
N TYR A 198 5.40 -18.66 3.83
CA TYR A 198 5.41 -19.95 3.11
C TYR A 198 6.38 -19.90 1.92
N ASP A 199 6.35 -18.82 1.13
CA ASP A 199 7.24 -18.65 -0.02
C ASP A 199 8.73 -18.57 0.40
N ASP A 200 9.02 -18.07 1.62
CA ASP A 200 10.39 -18.00 2.16
C ASP A 200 10.95 -19.36 2.62
N VAL A 201 10.12 -20.40 2.71
CA VAL A 201 10.55 -21.76 3.11
C VAL A 201 10.97 -22.62 1.91
N GLU A 202 10.52 -22.28 0.69
CA GLU A 202 10.92 -22.97 -0.55
C GLU A 202 12.24 -22.42 -1.12
#